data_b04b45cbf24833502bc871d66d4d55e2
#
_entry.id   b04b45cbf24833502bc871d66d4d55e2
#
_cell.length_a   1.000
_cell.length_b   1.000
_cell.length_c   1.000
_cell.angle_alpha   90.00
_cell.angle_beta   90.00
_cell.angle_gamma   90.00
#
_symmetry.space_group_name_H-M   'P 1'
#
loop_
_entity.id
_entity.type
_entity.pdbx_description
1 polymer ?
#
loop_
_entity_poly.entity_id
_entity_poly.type
_entity_poly.pdbx_seq_one_letter_code
_entity_poly.pdbx_strand_id
1 'polypeptide(L)'
;ADAWTDDAMLGAGFSGAWAELRESYRLPADFIQLVRDFAQQFIQTEKRIEPENVPIQQELDTQTTRLKWIQTSPMDVISVCVDSVLAMPLRARNQDPLVYPDIVIMAENNKAGFEIVKRLGNKGIKVKHTFGHSGDGKDKELSRKQKMSFFIGSEQVKATTIHSFKGWESTCLLVHISKASSATDFAAIYTALTRLKASEYGYDSYLTVVCSAPELAEYGKTWSA
;
A
#
# COMPACT_ATOMS: atom_id res chain seq x y z
N ALA A 1 16.44 1.87 2.64
CA ALA A 1 16.68 2.04 1.21
C ALA A 1 18.13 1.76 0.79
N ASP A 2 19.03 1.48 1.72
CA ASP A 2 20.48 1.42 1.44
C ASP A 2 21.03 0.00 1.21
N ALA A 3 20.21 -0.92 0.75
CA ALA A 3 20.65 -2.31 0.51
C ALA A 3 21.41 -2.51 -0.83
N TRP A 4 21.45 -1.48 -1.67
CA TRP A 4 22.10 -1.51 -2.99
C TRP A 4 22.98 -0.27 -3.16
N THR A 5 24.09 -0.24 -2.43
CA THR A 5 25.15 0.74 -2.67
C THR A 5 26.06 0.22 -3.78
N ASP A 6 26.70 1.12 -4.52
CA ASP A 6 27.69 0.77 -5.55
C ASP A 6 28.75 -0.19 -5.01
N ASP A 7 29.17 -0.01 -3.76
CA ASP A 7 30.13 -0.89 -3.07
C ASP A 7 29.60 -2.32 -2.84
N ALA A 8 28.30 -2.47 -2.52
CA ALA A 8 27.70 -3.79 -2.35
C ALA A 8 27.56 -4.54 -3.69
N MET A 9 27.51 -3.80 -4.78
CA MET A 9 27.34 -4.34 -6.13
C MET A 9 28.67 -4.67 -6.82
N LEU A 10 29.75 -3.98 -6.48
CA LEU A 10 31.10 -4.23 -7.02
C LEU A 10 31.64 -5.65 -6.67
N GLY A 11 31.13 -6.28 -5.61
CA GLY A 11 31.47 -7.65 -5.21
C GLY A 11 30.60 -8.77 -5.81
N ALA A 12 29.53 -8.44 -6.52
CA ALA A 12 28.53 -9.42 -6.95
C ALA A 12 28.80 -10.08 -8.31
N GLY A 13 29.94 -9.82 -8.95
CA GLY A 13 30.36 -10.47 -10.21
C GLY A 13 29.58 -10.00 -11.45
N PHE A 14 28.83 -8.91 -11.36
CA PHE A 14 28.17 -8.28 -12.50
C PHE A 14 29.18 -7.46 -13.30
N SER A 15 29.36 -7.76 -14.58
CA SER A 15 30.21 -7.02 -15.50
C SER A 15 29.36 -6.39 -16.60
N GLY A 16 29.45 -5.08 -16.75
CA GLY A 16 28.74 -4.34 -17.80
C GLY A 16 28.23 -2.98 -17.33
N ALA A 17 27.75 -2.17 -18.27
CA ALA A 17 27.11 -0.91 -17.96
C ALA A 17 25.74 -1.18 -17.30
N TRP A 18 25.46 -0.45 -16.21
CA TRP A 18 24.16 -0.49 -15.55
C TRP A 18 23.08 0.06 -16.46
N ALA A 19 21.97 -0.69 -16.63
CA ALA A 19 20.77 -0.18 -17.25
C ALA A 19 19.83 0.32 -16.14
N GLU A 20 19.50 1.60 -16.16
CA GLU A 20 18.44 2.15 -15.33
C GLU A 20 17.08 1.74 -15.88
N LEU A 21 16.28 1.08 -15.06
CA LEU A 21 14.87 0.86 -15.36
C LEU A 21 14.10 2.15 -15.02
N ARG A 22 13.89 2.98 -16.03
CA ARG A 22 13.23 4.28 -15.87
C ARG A 22 11.71 4.20 -15.86
N GLU A 23 11.14 3.13 -16.38
CA GLU A 23 9.71 2.95 -16.54
C GLU A 23 9.12 2.07 -15.45
N SER A 24 7.99 2.49 -14.88
CA SER A 24 7.23 1.69 -13.93
C SER A 24 6.07 1.00 -14.62
N TYR A 25 6.23 -0.25 -14.99
CA TYR A 25 5.15 -1.08 -15.52
C TYR A 25 4.20 -1.63 -14.44
N ARG A 26 4.47 -1.33 -13.18
CA ARG A 26 3.74 -1.88 -12.05
C ARG A 26 2.59 -0.98 -11.61
N LEU A 27 2.83 0.32 -11.53
CA LEU A 27 1.83 1.27 -11.10
C LEU A 27 0.82 1.52 -12.21
N PRO A 28 -0.49 1.64 -11.88
CA PRO A 28 -1.48 2.11 -12.84
C PRO A 28 -1.09 3.47 -13.41
N ALA A 29 -1.24 3.66 -14.72
CA ALA A 29 -0.78 4.87 -15.41
C ALA A 29 -1.44 6.16 -14.89
N ASP A 30 -2.73 6.10 -14.58
CA ASP A 30 -3.52 7.19 -14.00
C ASP A 30 -3.14 7.54 -12.55
N PHE A 31 -2.41 6.65 -11.86
CA PHE A 31 -1.94 6.86 -10.49
C PHE A 31 -0.49 7.40 -10.42
N ILE A 32 0.30 7.27 -11.47
CA ILE A 32 1.72 7.65 -11.47
C ILE A 32 1.90 9.13 -11.11
N GLN A 33 1.06 10.02 -11.66
CA GLN A 33 1.17 11.45 -11.39
C GLN A 33 0.96 11.78 -9.90
N LEU A 34 -0.04 11.20 -9.26
CA LEU A 34 -0.27 11.41 -7.82
C LEU A 34 0.91 10.95 -6.96
N VAL A 35 1.52 9.82 -7.32
CA VAL A 35 2.70 9.31 -6.61
C VAL A 35 3.91 10.24 -6.81
N ARG A 36 4.07 10.80 -8.00
CA ARG A 36 5.11 11.81 -8.28
C ARG A 36 4.89 13.08 -7.47
N ASP A 37 3.68 13.60 -7.48
CA ASP A 37 3.34 14.82 -6.72
C ASP A 37 3.61 14.62 -5.23
N PHE A 38 3.31 13.43 -4.68
CA PHE A 38 3.68 13.08 -3.32
C PHE A 38 5.20 13.11 -3.12
N ALA A 39 5.94 12.47 -4.03
CA ALA A 39 7.40 12.42 -3.95
C ALA A 39 8.01 13.84 -4.04
N GLN A 40 7.51 14.69 -4.93
CA GLN A 40 7.99 16.05 -5.09
C GLN A 40 7.72 16.93 -3.87
N GLN A 41 6.59 16.73 -3.23
CA GLN A 41 6.19 17.54 -2.09
C GLN A 41 6.84 17.09 -0.77
N PHE A 42 7.03 15.79 -0.56
CA PHE A 42 7.35 15.24 0.77
C PHE A 42 8.67 14.46 0.84
N ILE A 43 9.25 14.06 -0.28
CA ILE A 43 10.51 13.29 -0.29
C ILE A 43 11.67 14.19 -0.69
N GLN A 44 12.76 14.13 0.08
CA GLN A 44 13.98 14.88 -0.21
C GLN A 44 14.56 14.50 -1.59
N THR A 45 15.01 15.49 -2.35
CA THR A 45 15.49 15.35 -3.74
C THR A 45 16.53 14.25 -3.91
N GLU A 46 17.47 14.14 -2.96
CA GLU A 46 18.57 13.15 -2.98
C GLU A 46 18.12 11.70 -2.83
N LYS A 47 16.89 11.48 -2.31
CA LYS A 47 16.31 10.15 -2.07
C LYS A 47 15.10 9.86 -2.94
N ARG A 48 14.85 10.72 -3.92
CA ARG A 48 13.67 10.64 -4.75
C ARG A 48 13.91 9.66 -5.90
N ILE A 49 13.15 8.58 -5.90
CA ILE A 49 13.02 7.68 -7.05
C ILE A 49 11.65 7.97 -7.63
N GLU A 50 11.60 8.69 -8.73
CA GLU A 50 10.34 9.02 -9.41
C GLU A 50 10.06 7.95 -10.47
N PRO A 51 8.85 7.36 -10.49
CA PRO A 51 8.46 6.53 -11.61
C PRO A 51 8.31 7.41 -12.85
N GLU A 52 9.03 7.11 -13.92
CA GLU A 52 8.82 7.76 -15.20
C GLU A 52 7.53 7.26 -15.86
N ASN A 53 6.92 8.08 -16.70
CA ASN A 53 5.74 7.67 -17.47
C ASN A 53 6.12 6.51 -18.38
N VAL A 54 5.36 5.44 -18.29
CA VAL A 54 5.36 4.46 -19.37
C VAL A 54 4.82 5.19 -20.61
N PRO A 55 5.47 5.07 -21.78
CA PRO A 55 4.84 5.50 -23.03
C PRO A 55 3.46 4.86 -23.06
N ILE A 56 2.42 5.66 -23.20
CA ILE A 56 1.05 5.17 -23.23
C ILE A 56 0.98 4.21 -24.41
N GLN A 57 1.02 2.92 -24.15
CA GLN A 57 0.50 1.95 -25.09
C GLN A 57 -0.99 2.28 -25.19
N GLN A 58 -1.36 2.98 -26.27
CA GLN A 58 -2.73 3.41 -26.53
C GLN A 58 -3.67 2.25 -26.87
N GLU A 59 -3.33 1.05 -26.47
CA GLU A 59 -4.12 -0.14 -26.74
C GLU A 59 -5.07 -0.40 -25.57
N LEU A 60 -6.33 0.05 -25.76
CA LEU A 60 -7.53 -0.50 -25.11
C LEU A 60 -7.46 -0.63 -23.57
N ASP A 61 -6.92 0.34 -22.89
CA ASP A 61 -6.89 0.33 -21.44
C ASP A 61 -8.26 0.72 -20.89
N THR A 62 -9.16 -0.27 -20.83
CA THR A 62 -10.45 -0.17 -20.14
C THR A 62 -10.28 -0.23 -18.62
N GLN A 63 -9.05 -0.43 -18.12
CA GLN A 63 -8.72 -0.50 -16.71
C GLN A 63 -8.79 0.89 -16.09
N THR A 64 -9.48 1.00 -14.98
CA THR A 64 -9.56 2.25 -14.21
C THR A 64 -8.98 2.03 -12.81
N THR A 65 -8.23 3.00 -12.32
CA THR A 65 -7.80 2.99 -10.92
C THR A 65 -8.85 3.69 -10.07
N ARG A 66 -9.41 2.96 -9.11
CA ARG A 66 -10.38 3.49 -8.15
C ARG A 66 -9.65 4.04 -6.94
N LEU A 67 -9.33 5.32 -7.01
CA LEU A 67 -8.61 6.03 -5.96
C LEU A 67 -9.59 6.68 -4.99
N LYS A 68 -9.30 6.60 -3.70
CA LYS A 68 -10.06 7.29 -2.68
C LYS A 68 -9.15 7.73 -1.55
N TRP A 69 -9.14 9.02 -1.27
CA TRP A 69 -8.56 9.58 -0.05
C TRP A 69 -9.67 10.00 0.92
N ILE A 70 -9.57 9.57 2.19
CA ILE A 70 -10.50 9.93 3.23
C ILE A 70 -9.71 10.59 4.35
N GLN A 71 -9.80 11.92 4.42
CA GLN A 71 -9.28 12.65 5.56
C GLN A 71 -10.29 12.59 6.70
N THR A 72 -9.85 12.21 7.90
CA THR A 72 -10.72 12.00 9.05
C THR A 72 -10.06 12.42 10.36
N SER A 73 -10.79 12.37 11.46
CA SER A 73 -10.23 12.62 12.78
C SER A 73 -9.39 11.43 13.29
N PRO A 74 -8.42 11.66 14.21
CA PRO A 74 -7.71 10.57 14.88
C PRO A 74 -8.63 9.60 15.66
N MET A 75 -9.80 10.07 16.11
CA MET A 75 -10.76 9.25 16.85
C MET A 75 -11.54 8.31 15.93
N ASP A 76 -11.77 8.72 14.69
CA ASP A 76 -12.61 7.99 13.75
C ASP A 76 -11.82 7.14 12.75
N VAL A 77 -10.50 7.34 12.65
CA VAL A 77 -9.66 6.72 11.60
C VAL A 77 -9.79 5.21 11.54
N ILE A 78 -9.89 4.52 12.67
CA ILE A 78 -10.04 3.06 12.71
C ILE A 78 -11.43 2.64 12.26
N SER A 79 -12.49 3.33 12.69
CA SER A 79 -13.86 3.01 12.23
C SER A 79 -14.01 3.26 10.74
N VAL A 80 -13.46 4.36 10.23
CA VAL A 80 -13.46 4.67 8.80
C VAL A 80 -12.67 3.63 7.99
N CYS A 81 -11.56 3.10 8.51
CA CYS A 81 -10.87 1.97 7.88
C CYS A 81 -11.76 0.73 7.77
N VAL A 82 -12.44 0.36 8.86
CA VAL A 82 -13.34 -0.80 8.90
C VAL A 82 -14.49 -0.62 7.90
N ASP A 83 -15.16 0.53 7.94
CA ASP A 83 -16.28 0.84 7.05
C ASP A 83 -15.84 0.87 5.57
N SER A 84 -14.61 1.34 5.31
CA SER A 84 -14.02 1.32 3.97
C SER A 84 -13.81 -0.09 3.46
N VAL A 85 -13.27 -1.01 4.29
CA VAL A 85 -13.11 -2.43 3.92
C VAL A 85 -14.46 -3.06 3.60
N LEU A 86 -15.49 -2.81 4.43
CA LEU A 86 -16.84 -3.35 4.22
C LEU A 86 -17.47 -2.82 2.93
N ALA A 87 -17.18 -1.57 2.58
CA ALA A 87 -17.75 -0.92 1.40
C ALA A 87 -17.03 -1.27 0.08
N MET A 88 -15.79 -1.77 0.11
CA MET A 88 -15.01 -2.05 -1.10
C MET A 88 -15.70 -3.04 -2.05
N PRO A 89 -16.16 -4.23 -1.61
CA PRO A 89 -16.82 -5.18 -2.50
C PRO A 89 -18.13 -4.66 -3.11
N LEU A 90 -18.80 -3.73 -2.40
CA LEU A 90 -20.05 -3.11 -2.86
C LEU A 90 -19.83 -2.06 -3.97
N ARG A 91 -18.60 -1.60 -4.15
CA ARG A 91 -18.24 -0.59 -5.16
C ARG A 91 -17.72 -1.20 -6.45
N ALA A 92 -17.40 -2.48 -6.42
CA ALA A 92 -17.01 -3.18 -7.63
C ALA A 92 -18.20 -3.16 -8.62
N ARG A 93 -17.91 -2.85 -9.88
CA ARG A 93 -18.93 -2.95 -10.94
C ARG A 93 -19.29 -4.41 -11.16
N ASN A 94 -20.49 -4.67 -11.67
CA ASN A 94 -21.00 -6.03 -11.92
C ASN A 94 -20.07 -6.93 -12.76
N GLN A 95 -19.09 -6.35 -13.44
CA GLN A 95 -18.11 -7.06 -14.26
C GLN A 95 -16.78 -7.37 -13.53
N ASP A 96 -16.54 -6.72 -12.36
CA ASP A 96 -15.34 -6.86 -11.56
C ASP A 96 -15.70 -7.34 -10.16
N PRO A 97 -15.79 -8.64 -9.92
CA PRO A 97 -16.15 -9.16 -8.61
C PRO A 97 -15.00 -8.99 -7.61
N LEU A 98 -14.86 -7.80 -7.03
CA LEU A 98 -13.96 -7.59 -5.91
C LEU A 98 -14.53 -8.31 -4.69
N VAL A 99 -13.77 -9.21 -4.12
CA VAL A 99 -14.14 -9.97 -2.92
C VAL A 99 -13.19 -9.65 -1.75
N TYR A 100 -13.63 -9.93 -0.54
CA TYR A 100 -12.81 -9.66 0.66
C TYR A 100 -11.38 -10.24 0.60
N PRO A 101 -11.15 -11.44 0.06
CA PRO A 101 -9.81 -11.98 -0.12
C PRO A 101 -8.85 -11.12 -0.95
N ASP A 102 -9.34 -10.26 -1.83
CA ASP A 102 -8.48 -9.40 -2.65
C ASP A 102 -7.90 -8.23 -1.86
N ILE A 103 -8.54 -7.88 -0.74
CA ILE A 103 -8.21 -6.69 0.04
C ILE A 103 -6.97 -6.94 0.91
N VAL A 104 -6.00 -6.04 0.77
CA VAL A 104 -4.84 -5.95 1.66
C VAL A 104 -4.91 -4.65 2.45
N ILE A 105 -4.85 -4.75 3.76
CA ILE A 105 -4.81 -3.62 4.69
C ILE A 105 -3.37 -3.38 5.11
N MET A 106 -2.87 -2.18 4.85
CA MET A 106 -1.57 -1.73 5.35
C MET A 106 -1.79 -0.73 6.49
N ALA A 107 -1.50 -1.15 7.71
CA ALA A 107 -1.55 -0.28 8.87
C ALA A 107 -0.19 0.38 9.13
N GLU A 108 -0.18 1.60 9.61
CA GLU A 108 1.03 2.32 9.97
C GLU A 108 1.82 1.58 11.06
N ASN A 109 1.12 1.00 12.04
CA ASN A 109 1.71 0.29 13.17
C ASN A 109 0.86 -0.90 13.63
N ASN A 110 1.45 -1.76 14.47
CA ASN A 110 0.79 -2.94 14.98
C ASN A 110 -0.48 -2.63 15.78
N LYS A 111 -0.46 -1.57 16.61
CA LYS A 111 -1.60 -1.21 17.48
C LYS A 111 -2.84 -0.88 16.66
N ALA A 112 -2.70 -0.01 15.67
CA ALA A 112 -3.80 0.33 14.76
C ALA A 112 -4.26 -0.90 13.97
N GLY A 113 -3.30 -1.70 13.48
CA GLY A 113 -3.59 -2.94 12.76
C GLY A 113 -4.42 -3.94 13.57
N PHE A 114 -4.05 -4.19 14.83
CA PHE A 114 -4.83 -5.06 15.73
C PHE A 114 -6.24 -4.54 15.97
N GLU A 115 -6.41 -3.23 16.15
CA GLU A 115 -7.73 -2.65 16.39
C GLU A 115 -8.63 -2.79 15.15
N ILE A 116 -8.09 -2.57 13.95
CA ILE A 116 -8.82 -2.79 12.69
C ILE A 116 -9.23 -4.26 12.58
N VAL A 117 -8.30 -5.19 12.77
CA VAL A 117 -8.57 -6.65 12.70
C VAL A 117 -9.64 -7.07 13.68
N LYS A 118 -9.56 -6.60 14.94
CA LYS A 118 -10.55 -6.89 15.99
C LYS A 118 -11.93 -6.42 15.59
N ARG A 119 -12.05 -5.18 15.08
CA ARG A 119 -13.35 -4.63 14.68
C ARG A 119 -13.92 -5.34 13.45
N LEU A 120 -13.08 -5.70 12.47
CA LEU A 120 -13.52 -6.52 11.32
C LEU A 120 -14.00 -7.91 11.78
N GLY A 121 -13.29 -8.55 12.71
CA GLY A 121 -13.71 -9.81 13.32
C GLY A 121 -15.08 -9.73 13.99
N ASN A 122 -15.37 -8.64 14.70
CA ASN A 122 -16.67 -8.37 15.30
C ASN A 122 -17.79 -8.20 14.25
N LYS A 123 -17.43 -7.87 13.01
CA LYS A 123 -18.35 -7.82 11.85
C LYS A 123 -18.40 -9.13 11.06
N GLY A 124 -17.78 -10.20 11.55
CA GLY A 124 -17.74 -11.50 10.88
C GLY A 124 -16.72 -11.64 9.76
N ILE A 125 -15.87 -10.63 9.54
CA ILE A 125 -14.83 -10.66 8.50
C ILE A 125 -13.57 -11.33 9.07
N LYS A 126 -13.17 -12.44 8.46
CA LYS A 126 -11.93 -13.13 8.81
C LYS A 126 -10.74 -12.39 8.20
N VAL A 127 -9.75 -12.08 9.03
CA VAL A 127 -8.53 -11.37 8.61
C VAL A 127 -7.30 -12.18 8.98
N LYS A 128 -6.44 -12.40 8.03
CA LYS A 128 -5.09 -12.94 8.25
C LYS A 128 -4.12 -11.79 8.40
N HIS A 129 -3.35 -11.76 9.48
CA HIS A 129 -2.48 -10.62 9.75
C HIS A 129 -1.07 -11.04 10.19
N THR A 130 -0.11 -10.09 10.05
CA THR A 130 1.29 -10.27 10.46
C THR A 130 1.68 -9.43 11.67
N PHE A 131 0.71 -8.81 12.33
CA PHE A 131 0.97 -7.96 13.48
C PHE A 131 1.51 -8.79 14.66
N GLY A 132 2.68 -8.37 15.19
CA GLY A 132 3.30 -8.99 16.34
C GLY A 132 2.93 -8.26 17.64
N HIS A 133 2.87 -8.99 18.76
CA HIS A 133 2.82 -8.39 20.07
C HIS A 133 4.24 -8.01 20.48
N SER A 134 4.40 -6.84 21.09
CA SER A 134 5.69 -6.41 21.67
C SER A 134 5.86 -7.12 23.01
N GLY A 135 6.71 -8.15 23.06
CA GLY A 135 6.92 -8.84 24.33
C GLY A 135 7.91 -10.00 24.21
N ASP A 136 7.63 -11.19 24.60
CA ASP A 136 8.53 -12.29 24.85
C ASP A 136 8.97 -13.10 23.62
N GLY A 137 10.07 -13.86 23.76
CA GLY A 137 10.67 -14.67 22.68
C GLY A 137 9.72 -15.65 21.98
N LYS A 138 8.64 -16.09 22.64
CA LYS A 138 7.56 -16.91 22.04
C LYS A 138 6.78 -16.16 20.96
N ASP A 139 6.68 -14.84 21.08
CA ASP A 139 6.00 -13.99 20.07
C ASP A 139 6.78 -13.89 18.75
N LYS A 140 8.12 -14.05 18.78
CA LYS A 140 8.93 -14.03 17.56
C LYS A 140 8.65 -15.24 16.67
N GLU A 141 8.46 -16.41 17.24
CA GLU A 141 8.16 -17.63 16.49
C GLU A 141 6.73 -17.58 15.92
N LEU A 142 5.76 -17.10 16.70
CA LEU A 142 4.39 -16.89 16.25
C LEU A 142 4.33 -15.85 15.13
N SER A 143 5.03 -14.73 15.30
CA SER A 143 5.13 -13.69 14.27
C SER A 143 5.78 -14.22 12.98
N ARG A 144 6.80 -15.09 13.09
CA ARG A 144 7.42 -15.73 11.93
C ARG A 144 6.45 -16.68 11.22
N LYS A 145 5.72 -17.52 11.96
CA LYS A 145 4.69 -18.41 11.40
C LYS A 145 3.56 -17.61 10.73
N GLN A 146 3.11 -16.52 11.33
CA GLN A 146 2.12 -15.62 10.73
C GLN A 146 2.63 -15.01 9.42
N LYS A 147 3.88 -14.51 9.39
CA LYS A 147 4.51 -13.99 8.17
C LYS A 147 4.64 -15.05 7.08
N MET A 148 5.03 -16.28 7.43
CA MET A 148 5.13 -17.39 6.47
C MET A 148 3.77 -17.82 5.94
N SER A 149 2.72 -17.73 6.73
CA SER A 149 1.35 -18.05 6.33
C SER A 149 0.62 -16.89 5.62
N PHE A 150 1.21 -15.69 5.64
CA PHE A 150 0.68 -14.52 4.95
C PHE A 150 1.03 -14.63 3.48
N PHE A 151 0.03 -14.88 2.66
CA PHE A 151 0.25 -14.94 1.23
C PHE A 151 -0.98 -14.41 0.49
N ILE A 152 -0.78 -13.82 -0.69
CA ILE A 152 -1.81 -13.06 -1.40
C ILE A 152 -2.98 -13.94 -1.86
N GLY A 153 -2.77 -15.22 -2.16
CA GLY A 153 -3.82 -16.17 -2.53
C GLY A 153 -4.69 -16.71 -1.38
N SER A 154 -4.54 -16.19 -0.14
CA SER A 154 -5.39 -16.59 0.99
C SER A 154 -6.85 -16.14 0.81
N GLU A 155 -7.82 -16.98 1.20
CA GLU A 155 -9.26 -16.69 1.14
C GLU A 155 -9.77 -15.66 2.16
N GLN A 156 -8.89 -14.96 2.84
CA GLN A 156 -9.22 -14.00 3.89
C GLN A 156 -8.68 -12.61 3.53
N VAL A 157 -9.30 -11.55 4.06
CA VAL A 157 -8.68 -10.23 4.08
C VAL A 157 -7.29 -10.34 4.69
N LYS A 158 -6.32 -9.65 4.12
CA LYS A 158 -4.95 -9.64 4.63
C LYS A 158 -4.65 -8.31 5.30
N ALA A 159 -3.93 -8.34 6.42
CA ALA A 159 -3.55 -7.13 7.12
C ALA A 159 -2.09 -7.21 7.61
N THR A 160 -1.34 -6.15 7.37
CA THR A 160 0.09 -6.08 7.72
C THR A 160 0.50 -4.63 7.99
N THR A 161 1.72 -4.43 8.49
CA THR A 161 2.27 -3.08 8.56
C THR A 161 2.87 -2.69 7.21
N ILE A 162 2.93 -1.37 6.93
CA ILE A 162 3.58 -0.83 5.72
C ILE A 162 5.00 -1.42 5.56
N HIS A 163 5.78 -1.45 6.64
CA HIS A 163 7.14 -2.00 6.62
C HIS A 163 7.19 -3.50 6.29
N SER A 164 6.23 -4.27 6.79
CA SER A 164 6.19 -5.72 6.55
C SER A 164 5.72 -6.06 5.13
N PHE A 165 5.05 -5.15 4.45
CA PHE A 165 4.58 -5.32 3.07
C PHE A 165 5.65 -4.96 2.02
N LYS A 166 6.84 -4.55 2.45
CA LYS A 166 7.95 -4.24 1.54
C LYS A 166 8.27 -5.47 0.66
N GLY A 167 8.29 -5.26 -0.66
CA GLY A 167 8.51 -6.33 -1.65
C GLY A 167 7.25 -7.03 -2.14
N TRP A 168 6.09 -6.79 -1.51
CA TRP A 168 4.78 -7.26 -1.95
C TRP A 168 4.03 -6.16 -2.69
N GLU A 169 3.01 -6.55 -3.45
CA GLU A 169 2.11 -5.65 -4.17
C GLU A 169 0.70 -6.25 -4.24
N SER A 170 -0.31 -5.41 -4.46
CA SER A 170 -1.69 -5.86 -4.59
C SER A 170 -2.49 -4.90 -5.48
N THR A 171 -3.51 -5.41 -6.13
CA THR A 171 -4.47 -4.63 -6.92
C THR A 171 -5.55 -3.96 -6.08
N CYS A 172 -5.71 -4.37 -4.81
CA CYS A 172 -6.69 -3.80 -3.90
C CYS A 172 -6.06 -3.51 -2.53
N LEU A 173 -5.89 -2.24 -2.22
CA LEU A 173 -5.22 -1.76 -1.01
C LEU A 173 -6.09 -0.83 -0.19
N LEU A 174 -6.05 -1.01 1.14
CA LEU A 174 -6.43 0.01 2.11
C LEU A 174 -5.18 0.40 2.91
N VAL A 175 -4.87 1.69 2.95
CA VAL A 175 -3.72 2.26 3.69
C VAL A 175 -4.23 3.11 4.84
N HIS A 176 -3.82 2.78 6.07
CA HIS A 176 -4.09 3.58 7.26
C HIS A 176 -2.88 4.46 7.58
N ILE A 177 -3.10 5.78 7.71
CA ILE A 177 -2.10 6.78 8.05
C ILE A 177 -2.61 7.60 9.23
N SER A 178 -1.87 7.64 10.33
CA SER A 178 -2.20 8.47 11.49
C SER A 178 -1.15 9.55 11.76
N LYS A 179 0.03 9.42 11.16
CA LYS A 179 1.15 10.34 11.36
C LYS A 179 1.95 10.57 10.08
N ALA A 180 2.32 11.83 9.83
CA ALA A 180 3.14 12.25 8.69
C ALA A 180 3.97 13.48 9.08
N SER A 181 4.89 13.33 10.05
CA SER A 181 5.65 14.44 10.62
C SER A 181 7.17 14.33 10.43
N SER A 182 7.67 13.22 9.92
CA SER A 182 9.09 12.99 9.71
C SER A 182 9.38 12.46 8.30
N ALA A 183 10.63 12.63 7.85
CA ALA A 183 11.07 12.04 6.58
C ALA A 183 10.86 10.52 6.52
N THR A 184 10.98 9.84 7.65
CA THR A 184 10.71 8.39 7.74
C THR A 184 9.23 8.07 7.54
N ASP A 185 8.34 8.89 8.12
CA ASP A 185 6.89 8.73 7.94
C ASP A 185 6.53 8.90 6.46
N PHE A 186 7.00 9.98 5.82
CA PHE A 186 6.76 10.23 4.40
C PHE A 186 7.33 9.12 3.51
N ALA A 187 8.53 8.62 3.80
CA ALA A 187 9.11 7.50 3.05
C ALA A 187 8.29 6.21 3.20
N ALA A 188 7.73 5.94 4.38
CA ALA A 188 6.84 4.80 4.61
C ALA A 188 5.54 4.96 3.81
N ILE A 189 4.93 6.14 3.84
CA ILE A 189 3.70 6.44 3.08
C ILE A 189 3.96 6.31 1.58
N TYR A 190 5.04 6.89 1.06
CA TYR A 190 5.44 6.71 -0.34
C TYR A 190 5.60 5.24 -0.70
N THR A 191 6.25 4.47 0.18
CA THR A 191 6.37 3.02 -0.01
C THR A 191 5.00 2.35 -0.08
N ALA A 192 4.04 2.74 0.77
CA ALA A 192 2.70 2.18 0.75
C ALA A 192 1.95 2.50 -0.55
N LEU A 193 2.00 3.75 -1.01
CA LEU A 193 1.38 4.16 -2.26
C LEU A 193 1.93 3.38 -3.46
N THR A 194 3.25 3.18 -3.51
CA THR A 194 3.90 2.43 -4.59
C THR A 194 3.69 0.90 -4.53
N ARG A 195 2.84 0.40 -3.63
CA ARG A 195 2.47 -1.03 -3.57
C ARG A 195 1.20 -1.35 -4.36
N LEU A 196 0.50 -0.35 -4.87
CA LEU A 196 -0.60 -0.58 -5.80
C LEU A 196 -0.02 -1.13 -7.11
N LYS A 197 -0.61 -2.20 -7.60
CA LYS A 197 -0.26 -2.83 -8.87
C LYS A 197 -1.43 -2.68 -9.84
N ALA A 198 -1.13 -2.43 -11.11
CA ALA A 198 -2.11 -2.54 -12.17
C ALA A 198 -2.62 -3.99 -12.28
N SER A 199 -3.89 -4.17 -12.57
CA SER A 199 -4.46 -5.50 -12.77
C SER A 199 -3.99 -6.09 -14.11
N GLU A 200 -3.66 -7.36 -14.13
CA GLU A 200 -3.21 -8.08 -15.34
C GLU A 200 -4.39 -8.58 -16.20
N TYR A 201 -5.60 -8.56 -15.65
CA TYR A 201 -6.78 -9.21 -16.25
C TYR A 201 -7.85 -8.23 -16.74
N GLY A 202 -7.52 -6.95 -16.89
CA GLY A 202 -8.49 -5.93 -17.33
C GLY A 202 -9.45 -5.47 -16.24
N TYR A 203 -9.22 -5.86 -14.96
CA TYR A 203 -10.02 -5.42 -13.82
C TYR A 203 -9.53 -4.09 -13.26
N ASP A 204 -10.40 -3.36 -12.58
CA ASP A 204 -10.01 -2.13 -11.89
C ASP A 204 -9.02 -2.40 -10.73
N SER A 205 -8.09 -1.49 -10.50
CA SER A 205 -7.26 -1.46 -9.29
C SER A 205 -7.86 -0.52 -8.26
N TYR A 206 -7.76 -0.87 -6.96
CA TYR A 206 -8.41 -0.13 -5.88
C TYR A 206 -7.42 0.33 -4.84
N LEU A 207 -7.39 1.63 -4.54
CA LEU A 207 -6.62 2.18 -3.43
C LEU A 207 -7.50 3.11 -2.61
N THR A 208 -7.69 2.77 -1.35
CA THR A 208 -8.30 3.67 -0.37
C THR A 208 -7.27 4.03 0.68
N VAL A 209 -7.00 5.32 0.84
CA VAL A 209 -6.19 5.88 1.92
C VAL A 209 -7.11 6.48 2.96
N VAL A 210 -6.98 6.05 4.22
CA VAL A 210 -7.66 6.65 5.37
C VAL A 210 -6.62 7.34 6.22
N CYS A 211 -6.68 8.67 6.24
CA CYS A 211 -5.65 9.51 6.81
C CYS A 211 -6.21 10.40 7.92
N SER A 212 -5.52 10.45 9.07
CA SER A 212 -5.80 11.42 10.12
C SER A 212 -4.64 12.39 10.38
N ALA A 213 -3.56 12.30 9.59
CA ALA A 213 -2.44 13.23 9.64
C ALA A 213 -2.83 14.55 8.95
N PRO A 214 -2.84 15.68 9.66
CA PRO A 214 -3.25 16.97 9.10
C PRO A 214 -2.28 17.48 8.02
N GLU A 215 -1.02 17.09 8.08
CA GLU A 215 0.03 17.48 7.12
C GLU A 215 -0.26 17.00 5.69
N LEU A 216 -1.09 15.98 5.55
CA LEU A 216 -1.46 15.40 4.26
C LEU A 216 -2.85 15.85 3.77
N ALA A 217 -3.55 16.71 4.51
CA ALA A 217 -4.92 17.08 4.17
C ALA A 217 -5.03 17.78 2.80
N GLU A 218 -4.09 18.67 2.47
CA GLU A 218 -4.08 19.36 1.18
C GLU A 218 -3.72 18.42 0.03
N TYR A 219 -2.74 17.55 0.23
CA TYR A 219 -2.42 16.51 -0.76
C TYR A 219 -3.61 15.57 -0.99
N GLY A 220 -4.32 15.20 0.08
CA GLY A 220 -5.51 14.35 -0.03
C GLY A 220 -6.62 14.94 -0.90
N LYS A 221 -6.75 16.27 -0.96
CA LYS A 221 -7.72 16.95 -1.83
C LYS A 221 -7.42 16.76 -3.31
N THR A 222 -6.18 16.52 -3.70
CA THR A 222 -5.79 16.31 -5.10
C THR A 222 -6.30 14.98 -5.65
N TRP A 223 -6.73 14.05 -4.79
CA TRP A 223 -7.31 12.77 -5.18
C TRP A 223 -8.79 12.86 -5.54
N SER A 224 -9.39 14.01 -5.31
CA SER A 224 -10.80 14.24 -5.64
C SER A 224 -10.93 14.59 -7.10
N ALA A 225 -11.34 13.64 -7.91
CA ALA A 225 -11.88 13.85 -9.25
C ALA A 225 -13.28 13.22 -9.32
#